data_278489ce2a5406f4fee95efc164f126d
#
_entry.id   278489ce2a5406f4fee95efc164f126d
#
_cell.length_a   1.000
_cell.length_b   1.000
_cell.length_c   1.000
_cell.angle_alpha   90.00
_cell.angle_beta   90.00
_cell.angle_gamma   90.00
#
_symmetry.space_group_name_H-M   'P 1'
#
loop_
_entity.id
_entity.type
_entity.pdbx_description
1 polymer ?
#
loop_
_entity_poly.entity_id
_entity_poly.type
_entity_poly.pdbx_seq_one_letter_code
_entity_poly.pdbx_strand_id
1 'polypeptide(L)'
;DPASPDYLLWRQENQTLVDAAFLAESFLRSYDALWMPLDSITKQRYIAEFTDLRRVDPSYSNWLLFSATVESFLRKAGAPSDTYRISSSLRKIEEWYVGDGWYSDGPRFAFDYYNSFVIHPMYIEALEIITEAGKREKIGNMPGCNFHEAIRRAQRFGVILERLISPEGTLPVFGRSITYRTG
;
A
#
# COMPACT_ATOMS: atom_id res chain seq x y z
N ASP A 1 -11.81 0.00 20.69
CA ASP A 1 -11.90 0.55 22.05
C ASP A 1 -10.67 0.16 22.87
N PRO A 2 -9.84 1.13 23.35
CA PRO A 2 -8.65 0.82 24.16
C PRO A 2 -8.93 0.04 25.45
N ALA A 3 -10.16 0.04 25.91
CA ALA A 3 -10.59 -0.74 27.09
C ALA A 3 -11.00 -2.18 26.73
N SER A 4 -11.07 -2.54 25.45
CA SER A 4 -11.40 -3.88 25.01
C SER A 4 -10.21 -4.82 25.15
N PRO A 5 -10.40 -6.09 25.61
CA PRO A 5 -9.34 -7.08 25.61
C PRO A 5 -8.86 -7.42 24.17
N ASP A 6 -9.70 -7.16 23.16
CA ASP A 6 -9.39 -7.39 21.74
C ASP A 6 -8.84 -6.13 21.04
N TYR A 7 -8.40 -5.12 21.82
CA TYR A 7 -7.83 -3.92 21.26
C TYR A 7 -6.53 -4.20 20.54
N LEU A 8 -6.45 -3.80 19.27
CA LEU A 8 -5.25 -3.95 18.46
C LEU A 8 -4.12 -3.06 19.03
N LEU A 9 -2.91 -3.61 19.09
CA LEU A 9 -1.76 -2.96 19.72
C LEU A 9 -1.10 -1.92 18.80
N TRP A 10 -1.87 -0.97 18.30
CA TRP A 10 -1.48 0.03 17.29
C TRP A 10 -0.23 0.84 17.63
N ARG A 11 0.14 0.91 18.91
CA ARG A 11 1.15 1.86 19.40
C ARG A 11 2.40 1.21 19.95
N GLN A 12 2.52 -0.10 19.91
CA GLN A 12 3.60 -0.81 20.60
C GLN A 12 4.86 -0.96 19.76
N GLU A 13 4.74 -1.15 18.44
CA GLU A 13 5.87 -1.42 17.57
C GLU A 13 5.64 -0.91 16.15
N ASN A 14 6.71 -0.80 15.37
CA ASN A 14 6.64 -0.30 13.98
C ASN A 14 5.88 -1.28 13.05
N GLN A 15 5.86 -2.57 13.37
CA GLN A 15 5.13 -3.58 12.61
C GLN A 15 3.64 -3.25 12.49
N THR A 16 3.07 -2.53 13.43
CA THR A 16 1.67 -2.09 13.38
C THR A 16 1.33 -1.25 12.14
N LEU A 17 2.30 -0.55 11.55
CA LEU A 17 2.12 0.16 10.28
C LEU A 17 1.80 -0.81 9.14
N VAL A 18 2.46 -1.96 9.11
CA VAL A 18 2.24 -3.00 8.08
C VAL A 18 0.83 -3.57 8.20
N ASP A 19 0.44 -3.98 9.40
CA ASP A 19 -0.86 -4.59 9.65
C ASP A 19 -2.00 -3.59 9.38
N ALA A 20 -1.81 -2.34 9.79
CA ALA A 20 -2.74 -1.25 9.51
C ALA A 20 -2.85 -0.94 8.01
N ALA A 21 -1.76 -1.04 7.26
CA ALA A 21 -1.78 -0.82 5.81
C ALA A 21 -2.61 -1.89 5.08
N PHE A 22 -2.49 -3.16 5.45
CA PHE A 22 -3.34 -4.21 4.88
C PHE A 22 -4.81 -4.05 5.26
N LEU A 23 -5.10 -3.57 6.46
CA LEU A 23 -6.47 -3.23 6.86
C LEU A 23 -7.00 -2.03 6.06
N ALA A 24 -6.18 -0.99 5.89
CA ALA A 24 -6.53 0.18 5.08
C ALA A 24 -6.77 -0.22 3.61
N GLU A 25 -5.93 -1.09 3.04
CA GLU A 25 -6.11 -1.66 1.70
C GLU A 25 -7.43 -2.43 1.59
N SER A 26 -7.78 -3.22 2.59
CA SER A 26 -9.06 -3.93 2.63
C SER A 26 -10.25 -2.97 2.61
N PHE A 27 -10.17 -1.88 3.37
CA PHE A 27 -11.18 -0.82 3.34
C PHE A 27 -11.21 -0.08 1.99
N LEU A 28 -10.07 0.15 1.36
CA LEU A 28 -10.01 0.78 0.03
C LEU A 28 -10.72 -0.07 -1.03
N ARG A 29 -10.41 -1.36 -1.08
CA ARG A 29 -10.96 -2.31 -2.06
C ARG A 29 -12.42 -2.63 -1.84
N SER A 30 -12.85 -2.71 -0.59
CA SER A 30 -14.20 -3.11 -0.20
C SER A 30 -14.91 -1.99 0.57
N TYR A 31 -14.75 -0.75 0.11
CA TYR A 31 -15.20 0.45 0.82
C TYR A 31 -16.68 0.41 1.19
N ASP A 32 -17.54 0.06 0.25
CA ASP A 32 -18.99 0.02 0.46
C ASP A 32 -19.42 -1.13 1.37
N ALA A 33 -18.70 -2.25 1.33
CA ALA A 33 -19.02 -3.44 2.13
C ALA A 33 -18.43 -3.40 3.53
N LEU A 34 -17.22 -2.87 3.69
CA LEU A 34 -16.50 -2.92 4.97
C LEU A 34 -16.50 -1.59 5.73
N TRP A 35 -16.32 -0.46 5.01
CA TRP A 35 -16.22 0.85 5.66
C TRP A 35 -17.55 1.55 5.81
N MET A 36 -18.36 1.59 4.76
CA MET A 36 -19.62 2.36 4.77
C MET A 36 -20.60 1.92 5.87
N PRO A 37 -20.76 0.61 6.19
CA PRO A 37 -21.70 0.15 7.21
C PRO A 37 -21.27 0.43 8.65
N LEU A 38 -20.00 0.79 8.89
CA LEU A 38 -19.52 1.09 10.23
C LEU A 38 -20.23 2.33 10.82
N ASP A 39 -20.51 2.29 12.11
CA ASP A 39 -21.04 3.44 12.84
C ASP A 39 -19.99 4.58 12.94
N SER A 40 -20.46 5.77 13.26
CA SER A 40 -19.62 6.97 13.30
C SER A 40 -18.52 6.90 14.38
N ILE A 41 -18.78 6.26 15.50
CA ILE A 41 -17.82 6.14 16.61
C ILE A 41 -16.68 5.20 16.18
N THR A 42 -17.02 4.06 15.58
CA THR A 42 -16.04 3.11 15.06
C THR A 42 -15.19 3.74 13.95
N LYS A 43 -15.81 4.48 13.02
CA LYS A 43 -15.07 5.23 11.98
C LYS A 43 -14.08 6.23 12.58
N GLN A 44 -14.51 7.02 13.56
CA GLN A 44 -13.65 7.99 14.24
C GLN A 44 -12.46 7.32 14.93
N ARG A 45 -12.67 6.17 15.57
CA ARG A 45 -11.60 5.40 16.20
C ARG A 45 -10.56 4.91 15.19
N TYR A 46 -10.98 4.34 14.06
CA TYR A 46 -10.06 3.95 12.99
C TYR A 46 -9.29 5.14 12.43
N ILE A 47 -9.96 6.25 12.16
CA ILE A 47 -9.30 7.47 11.67
C ILE A 47 -8.25 7.96 12.67
N ALA A 48 -8.57 7.96 13.96
CA ALA A 48 -7.63 8.37 15.00
C ALA A 48 -6.39 7.47 15.06
N GLU A 49 -6.58 6.13 15.05
CA GLU A 49 -5.48 5.17 15.08
C GLU A 49 -4.62 5.24 13.81
N PHE A 50 -5.23 5.32 12.63
CA PHE A 50 -4.48 5.49 11.37
C PHE A 50 -3.70 6.81 11.33
N THR A 51 -4.28 7.88 11.84
CA THR A 51 -3.58 9.17 11.94
C THR A 51 -2.39 9.11 12.89
N ASP A 52 -2.51 8.40 14.00
CA ASP A 52 -1.43 8.23 14.99
C ASP A 52 -0.23 7.45 14.43
N LEU A 53 -0.44 6.61 13.42
CA LEU A 53 0.65 5.88 12.73
C LEU A 53 1.65 6.79 11.99
N ARG A 54 1.37 8.10 11.86
CA ARG A 54 2.34 9.07 11.35
C ARG A 54 3.60 9.19 12.20
N ARG A 55 3.55 8.76 13.45
CA ARG A 55 4.71 8.64 14.35
C ARG A 55 5.70 7.56 13.93
N VAL A 56 5.26 6.58 13.14
CA VAL A 56 6.13 5.52 12.63
C VAL A 56 6.88 6.04 11.41
N ASP A 57 8.19 5.98 11.46
CA ASP A 57 9.06 6.24 10.31
C ASP A 57 9.21 4.95 9.51
N PRO A 58 8.63 4.87 8.30
CA PRO A 58 8.70 3.65 7.51
C PRO A 58 10.13 3.39 7.03
N SER A 59 10.56 2.14 7.07
CA SER A 59 11.83 1.73 6.45
C SER A 59 11.89 2.17 4.99
N TYR A 60 13.07 2.59 4.53
CA TYR A 60 13.28 3.08 3.17
C TYR A 60 13.31 1.94 2.15
N SER A 61 12.14 1.35 1.94
CA SER A 61 11.85 0.15 1.13
C SER A 61 10.37 0.15 0.73
N ASN A 62 9.80 -1.03 0.41
CA ASN A 62 8.35 -1.18 0.21
C ASN A 62 7.50 -0.61 1.37
N TRP A 63 8.06 -0.44 2.55
CA TRP A 63 7.37 0.14 3.72
C TRP A 63 6.86 1.56 3.49
N LEU A 64 7.44 2.30 2.55
CA LEU A 64 6.91 3.59 2.13
C LEU A 64 5.46 3.47 1.62
N LEU A 65 5.13 2.33 0.98
CA LEU A 65 3.77 2.08 0.50
C LEU A 65 2.78 1.80 1.63
N PHE A 66 3.20 1.20 2.74
CA PHE A 66 2.32 1.04 3.89
C PHE A 66 1.85 2.40 4.41
N SER A 67 2.79 3.32 4.55
CA SER A 67 2.45 4.70 4.93
C SER A 67 1.55 5.39 3.90
N ALA A 68 1.86 5.24 2.60
CA ALA A 68 1.05 5.83 1.54
C ALA A 68 -0.37 5.25 1.49
N THR A 69 -0.53 3.94 1.71
CA THR A 69 -1.84 3.27 1.72
C THR A 69 -2.72 3.73 2.87
N VAL A 70 -2.16 3.85 4.07
CA VAL A 70 -2.90 4.40 5.24
C VAL A 70 -3.38 5.82 4.95
N GLU A 71 -2.51 6.68 4.44
CA GLU A 71 -2.86 8.07 4.10
C GLU A 71 -3.86 8.16 2.94
N SER A 72 -3.76 7.26 1.96
CA SER A 72 -4.71 7.15 0.85
C SER A 72 -6.10 6.75 1.34
N PHE A 73 -6.16 5.83 2.29
CA PHE A 73 -7.42 5.48 2.93
C PHE A 73 -8.02 6.67 3.71
N LEU A 74 -7.22 7.36 4.54
CA LEU A 74 -7.68 8.55 5.26
C LEU A 74 -8.26 9.58 4.28
N ARG A 75 -7.60 9.80 3.14
CA ARG A 75 -8.08 10.69 2.09
C ARG A 75 -9.43 10.24 1.51
N LYS A 76 -9.58 8.97 1.17
CA LYS A 76 -10.85 8.41 0.64
C LYS A 76 -11.97 8.51 1.66
N ALA A 77 -11.66 8.32 2.94
CA ALA A 77 -12.61 8.43 4.05
C ALA A 77 -13.02 9.88 4.37
N GLY A 78 -12.44 10.88 3.70
CA GLY A 78 -12.71 12.31 3.94
C GLY A 78 -12.03 12.86 5.20
N ALA A 79 -11.07 12.15 5.77
CA ALA A 79 -10.27 12.59 6.90
C ALA A 79 -9.03 13.39 6.45
N PRO A 80 -8.43 14.21 7.33
CA PRO A 80 -7.17 14.88 7.03
C PRO A 80 -6.08 13.87 6.69
N SER A 81 -5.51 13.98 5.48
CA SER A 81 -4.46 13.10 4.95
C SER A 81 -3.19 13.87 4.67
N ASP A 82 -2.05 13.20 4.82
CA ASP A 82 -0.73 13.74 4.47
C ASP A 82 -0.41 13.44 2.99
N THR A 83 -0.75 14.40 2.13
CA THR A 83 -0.52 14.31 0.68
C THR A 83 0.97 14.23 0.33
N TYR A 84 1.84 14.87 1.11
CA TYR A 84 3.28 14.79 0.89
C TYR A 84 3.80 13.38 1.17
N ARG A 85 3.34 12.74 2.23
CA ARG A 85 3.70 11.35 2.57
C ARG A 85 3.28 10.39 1.46
N ILE A 86 2.09 10.54 0.89
CA ILE A 86 1.66 9.76 -0.28
C ILE A 86 2.60 10.05 -1.46
N SER A 87 2.71 11.30 -1.87
CA SER A 87 3.43 11.67 -3.11
C SER A 87 4.92 11.37 -3.05
N SER A 88 5.58 11.56 -1.91
CA SER A 88 7.00 11.23 -1.73
C SER A 88 7.24 9.73 -1.81
N SER A 89 6.38 8.92 -1.20
CA SER A 89 6.46 7.47 -1.28
C SER A 89 6.31 6.96 -2.71
N LEU A 90 5.28 7.44 -3.43
CA LEU A 90 5.03 7.03 -4.82
C LEU A 90 6.19 7.39 -5.74
N ARG A 91 6.79 8.58 -5.59
CA ARG A 91 7.97 8.98 -6.37
C ARG A 91 9.16 8.07 -6.11
N LYS A 92 9.37 7.64 -4.86
CA LYS A 92 10.47 6.72 -4.53
C LYS A 92 10.27 5.34 -5.13
N ILE A 93 9.05 4.82 -5.11
CA ILE A 93 8.74 3.56 -5.79
C ILE A 93 8.98 3.70 -7.30
N GLU A 94 8.60 4.82 -7.92
CA GLU A 94 8.86 5.08 -9.33
C GLU A 94 10.36 5.09 -9.66
N GLU A 95 11.18 5.70 -8.82
CA GLU A 95 12.64 5.71 -8.97
C GLU A 95 13.27 4.30 -8.88
N TRP A 96 12.60 3.37 -8.20
CA TRP A 96 13.07 1.99 -8.02
C TRP A 96 12.56 1.02 -9.09
N TYR A 97 11.89 1.51 -10.13
CA TYR A 97 11.51 0.67 -11.28
C TYR A 97 12.75 0.23 -12.05
N VAL A 98 12.90 -1.09 -12.24
CA VAL A 98 14.08 -1.69 -12.87
C VAL A 98 13.80 -2.32 -14.24
N GLY A 99 12.58 -2.23 -14.74
CA GLY A 99 12.19 -2.77 -16.04
C GLY A 99 11.36 -4.04 -15.94
N ASP A 100 10.75 -4.44 -17.04
CA ASP A 100 9.95 -5.66 -17.20
C ASP A 100 8.85 -5.88 -16.13
N GLY A 101 8.32 -4.78 -15.58
CA GLY A 101 7.31 -4.83 -14.54
C GLY A 101 7.86 -5.03 -13.12
N TRP A 102 9.16 -5.01 -12.92
CA TRP A 102 9.77 -5.19 -11.61
C TRP A 102 10.22 -3.87 -10.99
N TYR A 103 10.06 -3.81 -9.67
CA TYR A 103 10.58 -2.75 -8.81
C TYR A 103 11.62 -3.34 -7.87
N SER A 104 12.70 -2.62 -7.63
CA SER A 104 13.60 -2.93 -6.52
C SER A 104 12.91 -2.60 -5.19
N ASP A 105 13.14 -3.41 -4.18
CA ASP A 105 12.64 -3.16 -2.84
C ASP A 105 13.62 -2.28 -2.06
N GLY A 106 13.61 -1.00 -2.40
CA GLY A 106 14.49 0.00 -1.84
C GLY A 106 15.66 0.40 -2.78
N PRO A 107 16.55 1.30 -2.31
CA PRO A 107 17.59 1.92 -3.13
C PRO A 107 18.72 0.97 -3.51
N ARG A 108 18.93 -0.10 -2.76
CA ARG A 108 19.83 -1.20 -3.14
C ARG A 108 19.02 -2.25 -3.84
N PHE A 109 19.47 -2.67 -5.02
CA PHE A 109 18.75 -3.69 -5.79
C PHE A 109 18.39 -4.90 -4.92
N ALA A 110 17.09 -5.09 -4.73
CA ALA A 110 16.52 -6.24 -4.04
C ALA A 110 15.32 -6.73 -4.84
N PHE A 111 15.43 -7.97 -5.28
CA PHE A 111 14.43 -8.63 -6.12
C PHE A 111 13.69 -9.66 -5.29
N ASP A 112 12.43 -9.42 -5.01
CA ASP A 112 11.66 -10.30 -4.15
C ASP A 112 10.15 -10.30 -4.47
N TYR A 113 9.44 -11.21 -3.82
CA TYR A 113 8.01 -11.43 -3.98
C TYR A 113 7.14 -10.26 -3.47
N TYR A 114 7.70 -9.27 -2.76
CA TYR A 114 6.95 -8.09 -2.36
C TYR A 114 6.47 -7.24 -3.54
N ASN A 115 7.01 -7.49 -4.76
CA ASN A 115 6.44 -6.94 -5.97
C ASN A 115 4.97 -7.35 -6.15
N SER A 116 4.59 -8.61 -5.86
CA SER A 116 3.20 -9.07 -5.96
C SER A 116 2.34 -8.72 -4.76
N PHE A 117 2.89 -8.79 -3.55
CA PHE A 117 2.10 -8.63 -2.33
C PHE A 117 1.92 -7.19 -1.86
N VAL A 118 2.86 -6.31 -2.19
CA VAL A 118 2.89 -4.94 -1.68
C VAL A 118 3.04 -3.92 -2.79
N ILE A 119 4.12 -4.04 -3.63
CA ILE A 119 4.51 -2.92 -4.47
C ILE A 119 3.47 -2.63 -5.53
N HIS A 120 3.11 -3.59 -6.38
CA HIS A 120 2.11 -3.38 -7.42
C HIS A 120 0.74 -2.99 -6.85
N PRO A 121 0.14 -3.76 -5.92
CA PRO A 121 -1.21 -3.46 -5.46
C PRO A 121 -1.30 -2.10 -4.77
N MET A 122 -0.48 -1.85 -3.77
CA MET A 122 -0.55 -0.61 -2.99
C MET A 122 -0.12 0.63 -3.78
N TYR A 123 0.86 0.48 -4.70
CA TYR A 123 1.27 1.56 -5.58
C TYR A 123 0.14 2.00 -6.51
N ILE A 124 -0.53 1.05 -7.14
CA ILE A 124 -1.66 1.32 -8.05
C ILE A 124 -2.82 1.97 -7.30
N GLU A 125 -3.20 1.43 -6.15
CA GLU A 125 -4.30 1.98 -5.34
C GLU A 125 -4.02 3.40 -4.85
N ALA A 126 -2.82 3.65 -4.35
CA ALA A 126 -2.45 4.99 -3.92
C ALA A 126 -2.41 5.99 -5.09
N LEU A 127 -1.94 5.57 -6.28
CA LEU A 127 -1.99 6.37 -7.50
C LEU A 127 -3.42 6.69 -7.93
N GLU A 128 -4.32 5.72 -7.87
CA GLU A 128 -5.73 5.93 -8.20
C GLU A 128 -6.34 7.01 -7.30
N ILE A 129 -6.18 6.87 -5.99
CA ILE A 129 -6.72 7.80 -5.01
C ILE A 129 -6.19 9.21 -5.20
N ILE A 130 -4.87 9.39 -5.40
CA ILE A 130 -4.29 10.72 -5.56
C ILE A 130 -4.64 11.33 -6.92
N THR A 131 -4.78 10.52 -7.96
CA THR A 131 -5.18 10.98 -9.30
C THR A 131 -6.63 11.43 -9.30
N GLU A 132 -7.53 10.69 -8.69
CA GLU A 132 -8.94 11.08 -8.55
C GLU A 132 -9.10 12.36 -7.72
N ALA A 133 -8.34 12.48 -6.65
CA ALA A 133 -8.30 13.69 -5.85
C ALA A 133 -7.75 14.88 -6.64
N GLY A 134 -6.67 14.70 -7.39
CA GLY A 134 -6.08 15.73 -8.25
C GLY A 134 -7.06 16.27 -9.29
N LYS A 135 -7.86 15.40 -9.89
CA LYS A 135 -8.93 15.79 -10.82
C LYS A 135 -10.00 16.65 -10.13
N ARG A 136 -10.44 16.27 -8.92
CA ARG A 136 -11.46 16.99 -8.15
C ARG A 136 -10.95 18.36 -7.67
N GLU A 137 -9.72 18.40 -7.19
CA GLU A 137 -9.10 19.61 -6.62
C GLU A 137 -8.45 20.49 -7.68
N LYS A 138 -8.49 20.10 -8.98
CA LYS A 138 -7.80 20.79 -10.09
C LYS A 138 -6.30 20.97 -9.84
N ILE A 139 -5.71 20.08 -9.09
CA ILE A 139 -4.26 20.01 -8.87
C ILE A 139 -3.68 19.24 -10.06
N GLY A 140 -2.61 19.76 -10.66
CA GLY A 140 -1.95 19.12 -11.79
C GLY A 140 -1.44 17.72 -11.49
N ASN A 141 -1.18 16.94 -12.55
CA ASN A 141 -0.62 15.60 -12.44
C ASN A 141 0.64 15.59 -11.57
N MET A 142 0.78 14.53 -10.77
CA MET A 142 2.01 14.32 -10.00
C MET A 142 3.16 13.95 -10.97
N PRO A 143 4.20 14.80 -11.11
CA PRO A 143 5.27 14.52 -12.04
C PRO A 143 5.97 13.20 -11.74
N GLY A 144 6.21 12.39 -12.78
CA GLY A 144 6.94 11.14 -12.67
C GLY A 144 6.10 9.90 -12.32
N CYS A 145 4.86 10.07 -11.87
CA CYS A 145 3.98 8.94 -11.53
C CYS A 145 2.75 8.94 -12.43
N ASN A 146 2.48 7.82 -13.10
CA ASN A 146 1.39 7.68 -14.04
C ASN A 146 0.60 6.39 -13.77
N PHE A 147 -0.68 6.53 -13.47
CA PHE A 147 -1.58 5.40 -13.18
C PHE A 147 -1.64 4.38 -14.32
N HIS A 148 -1.80 4.82 -15.56
CA HIS A 148 -1.87 3.91 -16.70
C HIS A 148 -0.55 3.18 -16.95
N GLU A 149 0.58 3.85 -16.70
CA GLU A 149 1.90 3.21 -16.76
C GLU A 149 2.06 2.15 -15.66
N ALA A 150 1.65 2.44 -14.45
CA ALA A 150 1.66 1.48 -13.35
C ALA A 150 0.84 0.21 -13.68
N ILE A 151 -0.34 0.38 -14.30
CA ILE A 151 -1.16 -0.75 -14.75
C ILE A 151 -0.42 -1.56 -15.84
N ARG A 152 0.19 -0.92 -16.84
CA ARG A 152 0.96 -1.63 -17.87
C ARG A 152 2.12 -2.44 -17.29
N ARG A 153 2.82 -1.87 -16.31
CA ARG A 153 3.91 -2.55 -15.60
C ARG A 153 3.41 -3.74 -14.80
N ALA A 154 2.27 -3.60 -14.11
CA ALA A 154 1.65 -4.71 -13.40
C ALA A 154 1.19 -5.83 -14.35
N GLN A 155 0.64 -5.50 -15.51
CA GLN A 155 0.30 -6.47 -16.55
C GLN A 155 1.55 -7.20 -17.05
N ARG A 156 2.64 -6.47 -17.30
CA ARG A 156 3.92 -7.08 -17.71
C ARG A 156 4.49 -7.99 -16.62
N PHE A 157 4.43 -7.58 -15.37
CA PHE A 157 4.79 -8.41 -14.21
C PHE A 157 3.94 -9.67 -14.14
N GLY A 158 2.61 -9.55 -14.32
CA GLY A 158 1.67 -10.67 -14.29
C GLY A 158 1.99 -11.74 -15.32
N VAL A 159 2.40 -11.36 -16.56
CA VAL A 159 2.83 -12.31 -17.58
C VAL A 159 4.06 -13.12 -17.16
N ILE A 160 4.98 -12.48 -16.41
CA ILE A 160 6.16 -13.18 -15.89
C ILE A 160 5.76 -14.08 -14.74
N LEU A 161 4.94 -13.56 -13.82
CA LEU A 161 4.46 -14.29 -12.64
C LEU A 161 3.71 -15.57 -13.04
N GLU A 162 2.83 -15.50 -14.05
CA GLU A 162 2.12 -16.65 -14.61
C GLU A 162 3.07 -17.77 -15.02
N ARG A 163 4.20 -17.42 -15.64
CA ARG A 163 5.20 -18.39 -16.08
C ARG A 163 6.03 -19.01 -14.95
N LEU A 164 6.01 -18.40 -13.77
CA LEU A 164 6.69 -18.91 -12.59
C LEU A 164 5.82 -19.89 -11.79
N ILE A 165 4.52 -19.94 -12.05
CA ILE A 165 3.61 -20.88 -11.40
C ILE A 165 3.91 -22.28 -11.94
N SER A 166 4.18 -23.22 -11.05
CA SER A 166 4.42 -24.62 -11.41
C SER A 166 3.15 -25.31 -11.89
N PRO A 167 3.24 -26.46 -12.57
CA PRO A 167 2.06 -27.25 -12.95
C PRO A 167 1.17 -27.64 -11.74
N GLU A 168 1.74 -27.73 -10.55
CA GLU A 168 1.05 -28.04 -9.30
C GLU A 168 0.39 -26.82 -8.66
N GLY A 169 0.49 -25.63 -9.30
CA GLY A 169 -0.10 -24.39 -8.81
C GLY A 169 0.72 -23.67 -7.74
N THR A 170 1.97 -24.05 -7.52
CA THR A 170 2.85 -23.40 -6.57
C THR A 170 3.67 -22.28 -7.21
N LEU A 171 3.93 -21.21 -6.48
CA LEU A 171 4.82 -20.13 -6.88
C LEU A 171 6.15 -20.27 -6.14
N PRO A 172 7.30 -20.24 -6.85
CA PRO A 172 8.60 -20.28 -6.19
C PRO A 172 8.79 -19.05 -5.32
N VAL A 173 9.26 -19.27 -4.12
CA VAL A 173 9.57 -18.22 -3.17
C VAL A 173 10.96 -17.69 -3.44
N PHE A 174 11.09 -16.39 -3.62
CA PHE A 174 12.38 -15.74 -3.84
C PHE A 174 12.45 -14.40 -3.09
N GLY A 175 13.66 -14.02 -2.72
CA GLY A 175 13.93 -12.83 -1.94
C GLY A 175 13.89 -13.05 -0.43
N ARG A 176 13.70 -11.98 0.31
CA ARG A 176 13.70 -11.99 1.77
C ARG A 176 12.35 -12.40 2.37
N SER A 177 12.34 -12.67 3.66
CA SER A 177 11.14 -12.98 4.47
C SER A 177 10.36 -14.18 3.97
N ILE A 178 11.10 -15.19 3.59
CA ILE A 178 10.64 -16.35 2.87
C ILE A 178 9.87 -17.32 3.74
N THR A 179 9.11 -18.09 3.11
CA THR A 179 8.71 -19.49 3.19
C THR A 179 7.37 -19.73 3.83
N TYR A 180 7.06 -19.22 5.00
CA TYR A 180 5.76 -19.51 5.64
C TYR A 180 4.62 -18.56 5.22
N ARG A 181 4.95 -17.47 4.49
CA ARG A 181 3.97 -16.46 4.04
C ARG A 181 3.49 -16.66 2.61
N THR A 182 4.10 -17.58 1.88
CA THR A 182 3.88 -17.76 0.43
C THR A 182 3.51 -19.18 0.07
N GLY A 183 3.21 -20.01 1.04
CA GLY A 183 2.71 -21.38 0.84
C GLY A 183 1.21 -21.44 0.56
#